data_ab5a8f53e80bd11c59c0765b185daded
#
_entry.id   ab5a8f53e80bd11c59c0765b185daded
#
_cell.length_a   1.000
_cell.length_b   1.000
_cell.length_c   1.000
_cell.angle_alpha   90.00
_cell.angle_beta   90.00
_cell.angle_gamma   90.00
#
_symmetry.space_group_name_H-M   'P 1'
#
loop_
_entity.id
_entity.type
_entity.pdbx_description
1 polymer ?
#
loop_
_entity_poly.entity_id
_entity_poly.type
_entity_poly.pdbx_seq_one_letter_code
_entity_poly.pdbx_strand_id
1 'polypeptide(L)'
;MIRALYSAASGMTAQQMNVDNIAHNLSNANTVGFKARRAQFQDLLYQSLVQPGAAAGSQTVVPSGLQLGLGTRAAANEIIFTQGSFSPPRKRRARSRRRSPCCAPGAW
;
A
#
# COMPACT_ATOMS: atom_id res chain seq x y z
N MET A 1 13.86 -28.97 2.36
CA MET A 1 12.47 -28.79 1.88
C MET A 1 11.63 -27.90 2.80
N ILE A 2 11.69 -28.07 4.12
CA ILE A 2 10.91 -27.26 5.08
C ILE A 2 11.22 -25.76 4.98
N ARG A 3 12.47 -25.36 4.77
CA ARG A 3 12.85 -23.94 4.62
C ARG A 3 12.20 -23.25 3.43
N ALA A 4 12.12 -23.96 2.29
CA ALA A 4 11.47 -23.42 1.11
C ALA A 4 9.97 -23.16 1.33
N LEU A 5 9.32 -24.03 2.12
CA LEU A 5 7.92 -23.83 2.50
C LEU A 5 7.74 -22.61 3.42
N TYR A 6 8.66 -22.38 4.36
CA TYR A 6 8.63 -21.19 5.21
C TYR A 6 8.83 -19.90 4.42
N SER A 7 9.79 -19.86 3.50
CA SER A 7 10.00 -18.68 2.65
C SER A 7 8.81 -18.44 1.72
N ALA A 8 8.21 -19.50 1.17
CA ALA A 8 7.00 -19.39 0.36
C ALA A 8 5.80 -18.91 1.20
N ALA A 9 5.62 -19.43 2.42
CA ALA A 9 4.56 -19.00 3.31
C ALA A 9 4.69 -17.51 3.68
N SER A 10 5.91 -17.04 4.01
CA SER A 10 6.16 -15.62 4.30
C SER A 10 5.87 -14.73 3.08
N GLY A 11 6.22 -15.20 1.88
CA GLY A 11 5.90 -14.48 0.63
C GLY A 11 4.39 -14.40 0.38
N MET A 12 3.65 -15.49 0.59
CA MET A 12 2.19 -15.48 0.45
C MET A 12 1.50 -14.54 1.45
N THR A 13 1.90 -14.55 2.71
CA THR A 13 1.36 -13.62 3.72
C THR A 13 1.67 -12.18 3.38
N ALA A 14 2.86 -11.88 2.87
CA ALA A 14 3.24 -10.55 2.41
C ALA A 14 2.35 -10.09 1.23
N GLN A 15 2.09 -10.96 0.26
CA GLN A 15 1.21 -10.65 -0.86
C GLN A 15 -0.24 -10.46 -0.42
N GLN A 16 -0.73 -11.25 0.54
CA GLN A 16 -2.07 -11.06 1.10
C GLN A 16 -2.20 -9.66 1.73
N MET A 17 -1.25 -9.24 2.56
CA MET A 17 -1.25 -7.87 3.13
C MET A 17 -1.20 -6.78 2.06
N ASN A 18 -0.50 -7.02 0.96
CA ASN A 18 -0.46 -6.08 -0.16
C ASN A 18 -1.82 -5.94 -0.84
N VAL A 19 -2.49 -7.07 -1.11
CA VAL A 19 -3.84 -7.08 -1.69
C VAL A 19 -4.85 -6.41 -0.76
N ASP A 20 -4.80 -6.68 0.55
CA ASP A 20 -5.65 -6.04 1.54
C ASP A 20 -5.48 -4.51 1.56
N ASN A 21 -4.23 -4.06 1.43
CA ASN A 21 -3.92 -2.64 1.37
C ASN A 21 -4.45 -1.97 0.08
N ILE A 22 -4.33 -2.65 -1.06
CA ILE A 22 -4.90 -2.20 -2.33
C ILE A 22 -6.43 -2.14 -2.25
N ALA A 23 -7.06 -3.17 -1.68
CA ALA A 23 -8.51 -3.21 -1.48
C ALA A 23 -8.99 -2.06 -0.59
N HIS A 24 -8.27 -1.78 0.49
CA HIS A 24 -8.55 -0.64 1.37
C HIS A 24 -8.42 0.71 0.63
N ASN A 25 -7.38 0.89 -0.17
CA ASN A 25 -7.20 2.11 -0.97
C ASN A 25 -8.31 2.27 -2.01
N LEU A 26 -8.71 1.17 -2.65
CA LEU A 26 -9.78 1.18 -3.66
C LEU A 26 -11.15 1.50 -3.03
N SER A 27 -11.47 0.90 -1.87
CA SER A 27 -12.73 1.15 -1.18
C SER A 27 -12.88 2.62 -0.74
N ASN A 28 -11.76 3.28 -0.43
CA ASN A 28 -11.72 4.67 0.01
C ASN A 28 -11.37 5.67 -1.10
N ALA A 29 -11.36 5.24 -2.37
CA ALA A 29 -10.98 6.11 -3.50
C ALA A 29 -11.87 7.37 -3.62
N ASN A 30 -13.15 7.27 -3.22
CA ASN A 30 -14.11 8.37 -3.24
C ASN A 30 -14.25 9.11 -1.91
N THR A 31 -13.48 8.73 -0.89
CA THR A 31 -13.52 9.37 0.43
C THR A 31 -12.74 10.68 0.40
N VAL A 32 -13.39 11.78 0.79
CA VAL A 32 -12.77 13.10 0.81
C VAL A 32 -11.65 13.16 1.83
N GLY A 33 -10.47 13.60 1.40
CA GLY A 33 -9.29 13.71 2.28
C GLY A 33 -8.59 12.38 2.56
N PHE A 34 -8.99 11.28 1.93
CA PHE A 34 -8.29 10.01 2.06
C PHE A 34 -6.86 10.08 1.51
N LYS A 35 -5.94 9.46 2.23
CA LYS A 35 -4.54 9.32 1.83
C LYS A 35 -4.23 7.85 1.58
N ALA A 36 -3.73 7.54 0.40
CA ALA A 36 -3.37 6.19 0.03
C ALA A 36 -2.28 5.63 0.94
N ARG A 37 -2.37 4.35 1.22
CA ARG A 37 -1.37 3.63 2.01
C ARG A 37 -0.60 2.68 1.10
N ARG A 38 0.67 2.48 1.44
CA ARG A 38 1.58 1.61 0.73
C ARG A 38 2.27 0.67 1.70
N ALA A 39 2.17 -0.62 1.46
CA ALA A 39 2.90 -1.62 2.24
C ALA A 39 4.38 -1.60 1.86
N GLN A 40 5.24 -1.57 2.86
CA GLN A 40 6.68 -1.71 2.73
C GLN A 40 7.08 -3.09 3.23
N PHE A 41 7.87 -3.79 2.43
CA PHE A 41 8.38 -5.11 2.75
C PHE A 41 9.89 -5.06 2.89
N GLN A 42 10.40 -5.90 3.75
CA GLN A 42 11.82 -6.05 4.01
C GLN A 42 12.17 -7.52 3.89
N ASP A 43 13.32 -7.80 3.27
CA ASP A 43 13.89 -9.14 3.25
C ASP A 43 14.41 -9.53 4.63
N LEU A 44 14.46 -10.84 4.88
CA LEU A 44 15.09 -11.41 6.06
C LEU A 44 16.56 -11.64 5.81
N LEU A 45 17.33 -11.75 6.89
CA LEU A 45 18.77 -12.01 6.80
C LEU A 45 19.06 -13.24 5.95
N TYR A 46 20.11 -13.13 5.15
CA TYR A 46 20.60 -14.25 4.34
C TYR A 46 21.42 -15.20 5.18
N GLN A 47 21.20 -16.49 4.98
CA GLN A 47 22.06 -17.52 5.54
C GLN A 47 23.20 -17.83 4.55
N SER A 48 24.45 -17.60 4.94
CA SER A 48 25.59 -17.99 4.11
C SER A 48 25.90 -19.48 4.32
N LEU A 49 25.81 -20.23 3.23
CA LEU A 49 26.19 -21.66 3.20
C LEU A 49 27.66 -21.85 2.88
N VAL A 50 28.19 -20.98 2.02
CA VAL A 50 29.61 -20.98 1.63
C VAL A 50 30.11 -19.56 1.69
N GLN A 51 31.20 -19.32 2.41
CA GLN A 51 31.83 -18.00 2.46
C GLN A 51 32.67 -17.76 1.20
N PRO A 52 32.68 -16.57 0.63
CA PRO A 52 33.61 -16.23 -0.45
C PRO A 52 35.04 -16.26 0.09
N GLY A 53 35.97 -16.78 -0.69
CA GLY A 53 37.36 -16.90 -0.28
C GLY A 53 37.69 -18.18 0.52
N ALA A 54 36.72 -19.07 0.73
CA ALA A 54 37.00 -20.35 1.36
C ALA A 54 37.90 -21.23 0.46
N ALA A 55 38.89 -21.86 1.04
CA ALA A 55 39.76 -22.79 0.32
C ALA A 55 38.97 -24.07 -0.03
N ALA A 56 38.77 -24.31 -1.32
CA ALA A 56 38.16 -25.54 -1.83
C ALA A 56 39.17 -26.66 -2.06
N GLY A 57 40.46 -26.38 -1.97
CA GLY A 57 41.58 -27.29 -2.13
C GLY A 57 42.91 -26.58 -1.90
N SER A 58 44.03 -27.25 -2.12
CA SER A 58 45.35 -26.70 -1.84
C SER A 58 45.74 -25.49 -2.68
N GLN A 59 45.05 -25.23 -3.82
CA GLN A 59 45.29 -24.10 -4.72
C GLN A 59 44.04 -23.47 -5.34
N THR A 60 42.84 -23.89 -4.92
CA THR A 60 41.58 -23.38 -5.45
C THR A 60 40.78 -22.69 -4.35
N VAL A 61 40.37 -21.45 -4.67
CA VAL A 61 39.56 -20.62 -3.78
C VAL A 61 38.17 -20.43 -4.40
N VAL A 62 37.12 -20.51 -3.59
CA VAL A 62 35.73 -20.28 -4.04
C VAL A 62 35.58 -18.78 -4.34
N PRO A 63 35.34 -18.38 -5.60
CA PRO A 63 35.28 -16.95 -5.97
C PRO A 63 34.03 -16.23 -5.46
N SER A 64 32.91 -16.96 -5.29
CA SER A 64 31.65 -16.38 -4.84
C SER A 64 31.00 -17.22 -3.75
N GLY A 65 30.46 -16.55 -2.71
CA GLY A 65 29.72 -17.23 -1.66
C GLY A 65 28.32 -17.66 -2.10
N LEU A 66 27.78 -18.70 -1.47
CA LEU A 66 26.39 -19.10 -1.64
C LEU A 66 25.58 -18.62 -0.44
N GLN A 67 24.63 -17.71 -0.71
CA GLN A 67 23.73 -17.16 0.30
C GLN A 67 22.28 -17.53 -0.02
N LEU A 68 21.53 -17.97 0.99
CA LEU A 68 20.12 -18.28 0.87
C LEU A 68 19.30 -17.24 1.66
N GLY A 69 18.31 -16.62 1.00
CA GLY A 69 17.33 -15.75 1.64
C GLY A 69 16.31 -16.57 2.44
N LEU A 70 15.92 -16.08 3.62
CA LEU A 70 14.97 -16.74 4.51
C LEU A 70 13.51 -16.30 4.31
N GLY A 71 13.26 -15.37 3.38
CA GLY A 71 11.93 -14.88 3.08
C GLY A 71 11.76 -13.37 3.28
N THR A 72 10.53 -12.92 3.42
CA THR A 72 10.16 -11.50 3.55
C THR A 72 9.31 -11.26 4.79
N ARG A 73 9.35 -10.03 5.30
CA ARG A 73 8.42 -9.55 6.34
C ARG A 73 7.82 -8.20 5.97
N ALA A 74 6.61 -7.93 6.42
CA ALA A 74 6.05 -6.59 6.36
C ALA A 74 6.78 -5.71 7.38
N ALA A 75 7.34 -4.59 6.92
CA ALA A 75 8.08 -3.65 7.75
C ALA A 75 7.20 -2.51 8.26
N ALA A 76 6.41 -1.89 7.36
CA ALA A 76 5.57 -0.75 7.70
C ALA A 76 4.43 -0.59 6.69
N ASN A 77 3.44 0.19 7.06
CA ASN A 77 2.40 0.68 6.17
C ASN A 77 2.50 2.21 6.11
N GLU A 78 3.11 2.72 5.06
CA GLU A 78 3.39 4.13 4.86
C GLU A 78 2.17 4.85 4.29
N ILE A 79 1.91 6.07 4.76
CA ILE A 79 0.86 6.95 4.24
C ILE A 79 1.50 7.91 3.23
N ILE A 80 0.94 7.98 2.02
CA ILE A 80 1.41 8.86 0.97
C ILE A 80 0.65 10.19 1.06
N PHE A 81 1.34 11.27 1.45
CA PHE A 81 0.77 12.61 1.62
C PHE A 81 0.74 13.43 0.32
N THR A 82 0.41 12.82 -0.81
CA THR A 82 0.17 13.58 -2.04
C THR A 82 -1.17 14.30 -1.98
N GLN A 83 -1.19 15.55 -2.49
CA GLN A 83 -2.44 16.28 -2.61
C GLN A 83 -3.22 15.76 -3.82
N GLY A 84 -4.50 15.39 -3.58
CA GLY A 84 -5.39 14.98 -4.64
C GLY A 84 -5.86 16.16 -5.51
N SER A 85 -6.52 15.86 -6.61
CA SER A 85 -7.18 16.84 -7.45
C SER A 85 -8.21 17.65 -6.65
N PHE A 86 -8.18 18.97 -6.80
CA PHE A 86 -9.14 19.86 -6.17
C PHE A 86 -10.51 19.70 -6.83
N SER A 87 -11.50 19.18 -6.09
CA SER A 87 -12.89 19.12 -6.56
C SER A 87 -13.66 20.33 -5.99
N PRO A 88 -14.09 21.27 -6.84
CA PRO A 88 -14.88 22.40 -6.36
C PRO A 88 -16.22 21.89 -5.82
N PRO A 89 -16.69 22.41 -4.67
CA PRO A 89 -17.98 22.02 -4.12
C PRO A 89 -19.08 22.37 -5.12
N ARG A 90 -19.89 21.37 -5.47
CA ARG A 90 -21.04 21.58 -6.35
C ARG A 90 -21.99 22.55 -5.65
N LYS A 91 -22.03 23.82 -6.10
CA LYS A 91 -23.00 24.81 -5.62
C LYS A 91 -24.40 24.20 -5.73
N ARG A 92 -25.02 23.87 -4.60
CA ARG A 92 -26.44 23.55 -4.58
C ARG A 92 -27.12 24.79 -5.12
N ARG A 93 -27.67 24.72 -6.33
CA ARG A 93 -28.57 25.76 -6.85
C ARG A 93 -29.61 25.98 -5.75
N ALA A 94 -29.52 27.12 -5.09
CA ALA A 94 -30.59 27.58 -4.21
C ALA A 94 -31.85 27.58 -5.08
N ARG A 95 -32.75 26.64 -4.80
CA ARG A 95 -34.08 26.67 -5.38
C ARG A 95 -34.66 28.01 -4.92
N SER A 96 -34.67 28.99 -5.82
CA SER A 96 -35.39 30.24 -5.59
C SER A 96 -36.82 29.83 -5.25
N ARG A 97 -37.17 29.94 -3.98
CA ARG A 97 -38.56 29.89 -3.57
C ARG A 97 -39.20 31.03 -4.35
N ARG A 98 -39.92 30.71 -5.41
CA ARG A 98 -40.89 31.64 -5.99
C ARG A 98 -41.82 31.99 -4.82
N ARG A 99 -41.66 33.19 -4.30
CA ARG A 99 -42.68 33.81 -3.45
C ARG A 99 -43.95 33.85 -4.31
N SER A 100 -44.90 33.01 -3.95
CA SER A 100 -46.28 33.17 -4.41
C SER A 100 -46.72 34.56 -4.00
N PRO A 101 -47.27 35.38 -4.92
CA PRO A 101 -47.89 36.63 -4.57
C PRO A 101 -49.30 36.32 -4.02
N CYS A 102 -49.35 35.93 -2.76
CA CYS A 102 -50.62 35.94 -2.04
C CYS A 102 -50.62 37.11 -1.09
N CYS A 103 -51.66 37.92 -1.23
CA CYS A 103 -52.05 39.07 -0.48
C CYS A 103 -51.72 40.41 -1.14
N ALA A 104 -52.53 40.76 -2.13
CA ALA A 104 -52.88 42.16 -2.35
C ALA A 104 -53.89 42.61 -1.26
N PRO A 105 -53.61 43.64 -0.47
CA PRO A 105 -54.65 44.23 0.39
C PRO A 105 -55.63 44.98 -0.44
N GLY A 106 -56.89 44.83 -0.08
CA GLY A 106 -58.09 45.27 -0.78
C GLY A 106 -58.15 46.72 -1.22
N ALA A 107 -58.80 46.83 -2.35
CA ALA A 107 -59.40 48.11 -2.80
C ALA A 107 -60.81 48.22 -2.23
N TRP A 108 -61.04 49.35 -1.70
CA TRP A 108 -62.35 49.86 -1.42
C TRP A 108 -62.97 50.37 -2.73
#